data_fb68219f5bf8a2cfd64110ce913b37a2
#
_entry.id   fb68219f5bf8a2cfd64110ce913b37a2
#
_cell.length_a   1.000
_cell.length_b   1.000
_cell.length_c   1.000
_cell.angle_alpha   90.00
_cell.angle_beta   90.00
_cell.angle_gamma   90.00
#
_symmetry.space_group_name_H-M   'P 1'
#
loop_
_entity.id
_entity.type
_entity.pdbx_description
1 polymer ?
#
loop_
_entity_poly.entity_id
_entity_poly.type
_entity_poly.pdbx_seq_one_letter_code
_entity_poly.pdbx_strand_id
1 'polypeptide(L)'
;MTIIKNIAIAGLFVSVLSSPVLAADLLTANNKPISHQEKLRGSITPERSWWDLKHYDLYVDVKPEQRYISGKNVMTYKVLSKKDRLQIELQPPMKLGTVIQNGQELKVDKDGYTYFIHTTANQEIGKEYQLTIEFDGKPQVAKRPPWDGGITWNKDNNGKHFIATSNQGNGASIWWPNKDHPYDEPDNGADVSVEVPYGLMDISNGRLVGIDDNKQRQTKTFHWQVTNTINNYAISLNIGDYVHFSEQYQGEKGLLDMDYYVLRDNLAKAKTQFKDAKRTMQAFEHWFGPYPFYEDSFKLIEVPYLGMEHQSAVTYGNGYQNGYKGRDRSRSGWGLKFDFIIVHESGHEWFANNLTNQDVADMWIHESFTTYSENLFVEYHYGKKAGHEYMRGQRANIANDRPIIGTYNADRNGSKDMYDKGANMLHTIRQIVDNDELWRDILRGLGKDFYHQVVTTQQIEQYMIDKSGKDLSSIFDQYLRDYRLPTLEYFIKDKKMMVRWSNAVKNFAMPIKVNIDCKERWITPTTRWAGVKIDKANPSFSVDKNFYVSTLNVMGN
;
A
#
# COMPACT_ATOMS: atom_id res chain seq x y z
N MET A 1 75.60 1.37 21.24
CA MET A 1 75.36 0.92 19.85
C MET A 1 73.94 0.35 19.79
N THR A 2 73.00 1.22 19.57
CA THR A 2 71.53 0.91 19.71
C THR A 2 70.92 0.98 18.31
N ILE A 3 70.38 -0.13 17.85
CA ILE A 3 69.78 -0.29 16.55
C ILE A 3 68.28 0.07 16.70
N ILE A 4 67.82 1.14 16.04
CA ILE A 4 66.44 1.51 15.92
C ILE A 4 65.84 0.78 14.72
N LYS A 5 64.83 -0.06 14.96
CA LYS A 5 64.02 -0.69 13.90
C LYS A 5 62.85 0.24 13.55
N ASN A 6 62.83 0.69 12.31
CA ASN A 6 61.68 1.36 11.72
C ASN A 6 60.59 0.34 11.41
N ILE A 7 59.38 0.56 11.96
CA ILE A 7 58.15 -0.15 11.58
C ILE A 7 57.40 0.75 10.60
N ALA A 8 57.32 0.32 9.37
CA ALA A 8 56.45 0.96 8.36
C ALA A 8 55.02 0.45 8.52
N ILE A 9 54.12 1.32 8.85
CA ILE A 9 52.65 1.04 8.85
C ILE A 9 52.14 1.22 7.42
N ALA A 10 51.86 0.13 6.75
CA ALA A 10 51.19 0.12 5.46
C ALA A 10 49.67 0.31 5.73
N GLY A 11 49.16 1.51 5.45
CA GLY A 11 47.73 1.80 5.47
C GLY A 11 47.04 1.10 4.29
N LEU A 12 46.20 0.12 4.58
CA LEU A 12 45.33 -0.50 3.59
C LEU A 12 44.17 0.46 3.31
N PHE A 13 44.23 1.17 2.19
CA PHE A 13 43.05 1.86 1.63
C PHE A 13 42.14 0.80 1.00
N VAL A 14 41.09 0.40 1.70
CA VAL A 14 39.97 -0.35 1.11
C VAL A 14 39.11 0.67 0.33
N SER A 15 39.35 0.77 -0.96
CA SER A 15 38.46 1.45 -1.90
C SER A 15 37.19 0.60 -2.01
N VAL A 16 36.10 1.05 -1.38
CA VAL A 16 34.76 0.53 -1.63
C VAL A 16 34.36 0.97 -3.04
N LEU A 17 34.64 0.12 -4.01
CA LEU A 17 34.06 0.21 -5.34
C LEU A 17 32.57 -0.11 -5.19
N SER A 18 31.75 0.92 -5.03
CA SER A 18 30.30 0.82 -5.20
C SER A 18 30.04 0.44 -6.65
N SER A 19 29.63 -0.80 -6.86
CA SER A 19 29.36 -1.36 -8.17
C SER A 19 28.26 -0.56 -8.87
N PRO A 20 28.49 -0.03 -10.08
CA PRO A 20 27.47 0.66 -10.87
C PRO A 20 26.36 -0.26 -11.41
N VAL A 21 26.42 -1.55 -11.10
CA VAL A 21 25.47 -2.57 -11.58
C VAL A 21 24.05 -2.39 -11.03
N LEU A 22 23.89 -1.86 -9.79
CA LEU A 22 22.56 -1.66 -9.20
C LEU A 22 21.78 -0.49 -9.83
N ALA A 23 22.46 0.55 -10.32
CA ALA A 23 21.80 1.68 -10.98
C ALA A 23 21.40 1.34 -12.42
N ALA A 24 22.21 0.54 -13.12
CA ALA A 24 21.90 0.10 -14.48
C ALA A 24 20.71 -0.85 -14.53
N ASP A 25 20.57 -1.77 -13.56
CA ASP A 25 19.44 -2.71 -13.49
C ASP A 25 18.10 -1.98 -13.18
N LEU A 26 18.11 -0.92 -12.39
CA LEU A 26 16.91 -0.12 -12.12
C LEU A 26 16.46 0.70 -13.34
N LEU A 27 17.40 1.26 -14.10
CA LEU A 27 17.11 1.99 -15.34
C LEU A 27 16.66 1.06 -16.49
N THR A 28 17.18 -0.18 -16.54
CA THR A 28 16.80 -1.17 -17.56
C THR A 28 15.47 -1.85 -17.28
N ALA A 29 15.05 -1.99 -16.02
CA ALA A 29 13.75 -2.57 -15.66
C ALA A 29 12.57 -1.75 -16.22
N ASN A 30 12.71 -0.42 -16.32
CA ASN A 30 11.66 0.47 -16.82
C ASN A 30 11.61 0.59 -18.35
N ASN A 31 12.64 0.17 -19.07
CA ASN A 31 12.70 0.21 -20.53
C ASN A 31 12.31 -1.13 -21.19
N LYS A 32 11.95 -2.15 -20.41
CA LYS A 32 11.44 -3.40 -21.00
C LYS A 32 10.08 -3.15 -21.65
N PRO A 33 9.88 -3.61 -22.89
CA PRO A 33 8.57 -3.57 -23.52
C PRO A 33 7.53 -4.25 -22.62
N ILE A 34 6.31 -3.70 -22.60
CA ILE A 34 5.20 -4.30 -21.89
C ILE A 34 4.88 -5.63 -22.57
N SER A 35 4.95 -6.71 -21.80
CA SER A 35 4.66 -8.05 -22.31
C SER A 35 3.16 -8.22 -22.55
N HIS A 36 2.81 -9.23 -23.35
CA HIS A 36 1.40 -9.59 -23.59
C HIS A 36 0.68 -9.96 -22.29
N GLN A 37 1.34 -10.69 -21.40
CA GLN A 37 0.76 -11.09 -20.11
C GLN A 37 0.57 -9.91 -19.15
N GLU A 38 1.51 -8.94 -19.10
CA GLU A 38 1.33 -7.70 -18.33
C GLU A 38 0.13 -6.89 -18.83
N LYS A 39 -0.12 -6.87 -20.15
CA LYS A 39 -1.32 -6.22 -20.73
C LYS A 39 -2.60 -6.97 -20.36
N LEU A 40 -2.61 -8.30 -20.48
CA LEU A 40 -3.78 -9.11 -20.14
C LEU A 40 -4.14 -8.95 -18.67
N ARG A 41 -3.16 -8.97 -17.77
CA ARG A 41 -3.39 -8.82 -16.34
C ARG A 41 -3.74 -7.37 -15.97
N GLY A 42 -3.06 -6.38 -16.51
CA GLY A 42 -3.22 -4.97 -16.16
C GLY A 42 -4.32 -4.22 -16.93
N SER A 43 -5.13 -4.90 -17.77
CA SER A 43 -6.18 -4.25 -18.54
C SER A 43 -7.58 -4.72 -18.15
N ILE A 44 -8.54 -3.81 -18.20
CA ILE A 44 -9.96 -4.15 -18.14
C ILE A 44 -10.39 -4.64 -19.54
N THR A 45 -10.11 -5.91 -19.81
CA THR A 45 -10.41 -6.54 -21.09
C THR A 45 -11.91 -6.68 -21.34
N PRO A 46 -12.36 -6.89 -22.58
CA PRO A 46 -13.76 -7.20 -22.85
C PRO A 46 -14.26 -8.47 -22.15
N GLU A 47 -13.38 -9.43 -21.88
CA GLU A 47 -13.66 -10.67 -21.17
C GLU A 47 -13.77 -10.51 -19.65
N ARG A 48 -13.27 -9.39 -19.10
CA ARG A 48 -13.47 -8.99 -17.69
C ARG A 48 -14.66 -8.06 -17.52
N SER A 49 -14.87 -7.08 -18.42
CA SER A 49 -15.80 -5.96 -18.22
C SER A 49 -17.29 -6.31 -18.40
N TRP A 50 -17.64 -7.49 -18.90
CA TRP A 50 -19.02 -7.88 -19.14
C TRP A 50 -19.73 -8.49 -17.96
N TRP A 51 -18.99 -8.77 -16.89
CA TRP A 51 -19.48 -9.36 -15.66
C TRP A 51 -18.90 -8.64 -14.43
N ASP A 52 -19.67 -8.65 -13.37
CA ASP A 52 -19.43 -7.98 -12.10
C ASP A 52 -19.28 -9.04 -11.00
N LEU A 53 -18.23 -8.96 -10.23
CA LEU A 53 -17.93 -9.94 -9.21
C LEU A 53 -18.79 -9.70 -7.96
N LYS A 54 -19.47 -10.73 -7.48
CA LYS A 54 -20.35 -10.61 -6.32
C LYS A 54 -19.80 -11.28 -5.06
N HIS A 55 -19.18 -12.45 -5.18
CA HIS A 55 -18.74 -13.19 -4.01
C HIS A 55 -17.70 -14.26 -4.39
N TYR A 56 -16.79 -14.52 -3.48
CA TYR A 56 -15.92 -15.69 -3.49
C TYR A 56 -16.25 -16.63 -2.31
N ASP A 57 -16.42 -17.91 -2.55
CA ASP A 57 -16.40 -18.97 -1.55
C ASP A 57 -15.18 -19.87 -1.83
N LEU A 58 -14.10 -19.59 -1.10
CA LEU A 58 -12.78 -20.17 -1.30
C LEU A 58 -12.49 -21.24 -0.25
N TYR A 59 -12.32 -22.49 -0.68
CA TYR A 59 -11.83 -23.57 0.16
C TYR A 59 -10.41 -23.96 -0.23
N VAL A 60 -9.53 -24.11 0.77
CA VAL A 60 -8.11 -24.46 0.57
C VAL A 60 -7.66 -25.53 1.57
N ASP A 61 -7.17 -26.67 1.08
CA ASP A 61 -6.47 -27.71 1.84
C ASP A 61 -4.96 -27.46 1.75
N VAL A 62 -4.32 -27.14 2.87
CA VAL A 62 -2.89 -26.81 2.94
C VAL A 62 -2.10 -28.00 3.45
N LYS A 63 -1.08 -28.42 2.67
CA LYS A 63 -0.15 -29.52 3.01
C LYS A 63 1.26 -28.95 3.26
N PRO A 64 1.56 -28.50 4.47
CA PRO A 64 2.78 -27.75 4.77
C PRO A 64 4.08 -28.48 4.44
N GLU A 65 4.17 -29.79 4.77
CA GLU A 65 5.38 -30.57 4.50
C GLU A 65 5.70 -30.71 3.00
N GLN A 66 4.67 -30.65 2.16
CA GLN A 66 4.81 -30.73 0.70
C GLN A 66 4.90 -29.35 0.03
N ARG A 67 4.65 -28.26 0.78
CA ARG A 67 4.44 -26.89 0.27
C ARG A 67 3.45 -26.89 -0.87
N TYR A 68 2.32 -27.56 -0.65
CA TYR A 68 1.31 -27.81 -1.65
C TYR A 68 -0.05 -27.38 -1.12
N ILE A 69 -0.87 -26.83 -1.99
CA ILE A 69 -2.26 -26.50 -1.72
C ILE A 69 -3.16 -27.08 -2.80
N SER A 70 -4.37 -27.42 -2.42
CA SER A 70 -5.44 -27.74 -3.35
C SER A 70 -6.74 -27.13 -2.83
N GLY A 71 -7.65 -26.81 -3.73
CA GLY A 71 -8.89 -26.18 -3.30
C GLY A 71 -9.88 -25.98 -4.42
N LYS A 72 -10.93 -25.26 -4.09
CA LYS A 72 -11.95 -24.79 -5.02
C LYS A 72 -12.33 -23.36 -4.70
N ASN A 73 -12.65 -22.59 -5.72
CA ASN A 73 -13.27 -21.28 -5.61
C ASN A 73 -14.66 -21.34 -6.26
N VAL A 74 -15.72 -21.08 -5.48
CA VAL A 74 -17.06 -20.87 -6.03
C VAL A 74 -17.25 -19.37 -6.19
N MET A 75 -17.18 -18.92 -7.43
CA MET A 75 -17.26 -17.51 -7.79
C MET A 75 -18.68 -17.16 -8.22
N THR A 76 -19.32 -16.21 -7.53
CA THR A 76 -20.61 -15.66 -7.91
C THR A 76 -20.40 -14.36 -8.68
N TYR A 77 -21.03 -14.23 -9.83
CA TYR A 77 -20.94 -13.05 -10.68
C TYR A 77 -22.27 -12.66 -11.29
N LYS A 78 -22.43 -11.37 -11.58
CA LYS A 78 -23.61 -10.79 -12.25
C LYS A 78 -23.26 -10.44 -13.70
N VAL A 79 -24.14 -10.78 -14.61
CA VAL A 79 -23.98 -10.46 -16.04
C VAL A 79 -24.36 -9.02 -16.32
N LEU A 80 -23.42 -8.23 -16.88
CA LEU A 80 -23.62 -6.81 -17.24
C LEU A 80 -23.94 -6.63 -18.73
N SER A 81 -23.41 -7.48 -19.61
CA SER A 81 -23.67 -7.43 -21.05
C SER A 81 -23.57 -8.81 -21.69
N LYS A 82 -24.06 -8.95 -22.93
CA LYS A 82 -24.04 -10.24 -23.65
C LYS A 82 -22.63 -10.62 -24.06
N LYS A 83 -22.04 -11.56 -23.36
CA LYS A 83 -20.82 -12.29 -23.69
C LYS A 83 -20.88 -13.67 -23.05
N ASP A 84 -19.98 -14.55 -23.44
CA ASP A 84 -19.94 -15.95 -23.03
C ASP A 84 -18.54 -16.43 -22.62
N ARG A 85 -17.55 -15.53 -22.65
CA ARG A 85 -16.16 -15.86 -22.33
C ARG A 85 -15.65 -14.97 -21.20
N LEU A 86 -15.38 -15.59 -20.05
CA LEU A 86 -15.00 -14.94 -18.78
C LEU A 86 -13.50 -15.13 -18.54
N GLN A 87 -12.80 -14.05 -18.20
CA GLN A 87 -11.35 -14.08 -17.93
C GLN A 87 -11.07 -14.14 -16.44
N ILE A 88 -10.19 -15.10 -16.07
CA ILE A 88 -9.54 -15.18 -14.76
C ILE A 88 -8.05 -15.45 -14.92
N GLU A 89 -7.30 -15.33 -13.84
CA GLU A 89 -5.87 -15.65 -13.79
C GLU A 89 -5.56 -16.73 -12.75
N LEU A 90 -4.55 -17.55 -13.06
CA LEU A 90 -3.87 -18.44 -12.13
C LEU A 90 -2.44 -18.66 -12.61
N GLN A 91 -1.47 -18.18 -11.84
CA GLN A 91 -0.07 -18.17 -12.26
C GLN A 91 0.62 -19.52 -11.98
N PRO A 92 1.54 -19.94 -12.87
CA PRO A 92 2.34 -21.13 -12.60
C PRO A 92 3.22 -20.91 -11.34
N PRO A 93 3.52 -21.98 -10.62
CA PRO A 93 3.29 -23.40 -10.96
C PRO A 93 1.94 -23.98 -10.51
N MET A 94 0.98 -23.10 -10.11
CA MET A 94 -0.39 -23.53 -9.85
C MET A 94 -1.08 -24.05 -11.12
N LYS A 95 -2.03 -24.95 -10.96
CA LYS A 95 -2.77 -25.58 -12.04
C LYS A 95 -4.26 -25.37 -11.85
N LEU A 96 -4.93 -24.98 -12.92
CA LEU A 96 -6.39 -24.98 -12.98
C LEU A 96 -6.87 -26.42 -13.17
N GLY A 97 -7.79 -26.85 -12.34
CA GLY A 97 -8.51 -28.11 -12.47
C GLY A 97 -9.79 -27.96 -13.29
N THR A 98 -10.83 -28.70 -12.87
CA THR A 98 -12.13 -28.67 -13.52
C THR A 98 -12.86 -27.35 -13.25
N VAL A 99 -13.52 -26.82 -14.27
CA VAL A 99 -14.42 -25.66 -14.14
C VAL A 99 -15.84 -26.11 -14.43
N ILE A 100 -16.75 -25.90 -13.47
CA ILE A 100 -18.13 -26.41 -13.53
C ILE A 100 -19.12 -25.25 -13.40
N GLN A 101 -20.15 -25.26 -14.25
CA GLN A 101 -21.32 -24.40 -14.12
C GLN A 101 -22.59 -25.21 -14.32
N ASN A 102 -23.55 -25.11 -13.40
CA ASN A 102 -24.82 -25.85 -13.44
C ASN A 102 -24.64 -27.36 -13.62
N GLY A 103 -23.59 -27.94 -13.00
CA GLY A 103 -23.28 -29.37 -13.12
C GLY A 103 -22.61 -29.80 -14.44
N GLN A 104 -22.32 -28.86 -15.32
CA GLN A 104 -21.66 -29.10 -16.59
C GLN A 104 -20.21 -28.61 -16.53
N GLU A 105 -19.27 -29.47 -16.96
CA GLU A 105 -17.88 -29.05 -17.16
C GLU A 105 -17.76 -28.10 -18.35
N LEU A 106 -17.05 -27.01 -18.16
CA LEU A 106 -16.90 -25.95 -19.14
C LEU A 106 -15.59 -26.07 -19.93
N LYS A 107 -15.62 -25.62 -21.17
CA LYS A 107 -14.43 -25.43 -21.97
C LYS A 107 -13.64 -24.24 -21.45
N VAL A 108 -12.31 -24.39 -21.36
CA VAL A 108 -11.37 -23.35 -20.92
C VAL A 108 -10.26 -23.23 -21.94
N ASP A 109 -10.07 -22.03 -22.48
CA ASP A 109 -8.90 -21.67 -23.29
C ASP A 109 -7.84 -21.03 -22.39
N LYS A 110 -6.56 -21.21 -22.73
CA LYS A 110 -5.42 -20.69 -21.94
C LYS A 110 -4.49 -19.84 -22.79
N ASP A 111 -4.09 -18.68 -22.23
CA ASP A 111 -3.07 -17.81 -22.80
C ASP A 111 -2.08 -17.40 -21.67
N GLY A 112 -0.92 -18.04 -21.64
CA GLY A 112 0.04 -17.87 -20.55
C GLY A 112 -0.54 -18.34 -19.19
N TYR A 113 -0.79 -17.43 -18.28
CA TYR A 113 -1.45 -17.68 -17.00
C TYR A 113 -2.86 -17.08 -16.91
N THR A 114 -3.37 -16.58 -18.01
CA THR A 114 -4.76 -16.13 -18.18
C THR A 114 -5.61 -17.28 -18.73
N TYR A 115 -6.78 -17.48 -18.16
CA TYR A 115 -7.73 -18.49 -18.55
C TYR A 115 -9.04 -17.85 -18.98
N PHE A 116 -9.58 -18.30 -20.12
CA PHE A 116 -10.82 -17.84 -20.69
C PHE A 116 -11.86 -18.98 -20.60
N ILE A 117 -12.82 -18.83 -19.71
CA ILE A 117 -13.86 -19.82 -19.42
C ILE A 117 -15.05 -19.55 -20.32
N HIS A 118 -15.47 -20.54 -21.12
CA HIS A 118 -16.69 -20.47 -21.92
C HIS A 118 -17.89 -20.83 -21.03
N THR A 119 -18.67 -19.85 -20.63
CA THR A 119 -19.83 -20.03 -19.75
C THR A 119 -20.97 -20.78 -20.47
N THR A 120 -21.92 -21.34 -19.72
CA THR A 120 -23.12 -21.95 -20.30
C THR A 120 -23.91 -20.94 -21.14
N ALA A 121 -24.55 -21.40 -22.22
CA ALA A 121 -25.35 -20.55 -23.10
C ALA A 121 -26.52 -19.88 -22.38
N ASN A 122 -27.00 -18.77 -22.95
CA ASN A 122 -28.21 -18.04 -22.50
C ASN A 122 -28.12 -17.38 -21.12
N GLN A 123 -26.99 -16.83 -20.76
CA GLN A 123 -26.90 -15.99 -19.57
C GLN A 123 -27.63 -14.66 -19.77
N GLU A 124 -28.50 -14.31 -18.83
CA GLU A 124 -29.34 -13.12 -18.88
C GLU A 124 -28.67 -11.93 -18.22
N ILE A 125 -28.72 -10.77 -18.85
CA ILE A 125 -28.23 -9.51 -18.27
C ILE A 125 -28.96 -9.20 -16.97
N GLY A 126 -28.20 -8.82 -15.94
CA GLY A 126 -28.71 -8.50 -14.60
C GLY A 126 -28.90 -9.71 -13.69
N LYS A 127 -28.74 -10.95 -14.19
CA LYS A 127 -28.81 -12.18 -13.37
C LYS A 127 -27.45 -12.58 -12.82
N GLU A 128 -27.48 -13.27 -11.70
CA GLU A 128 -26.30 -13.85 -11.05
C GLU A 128 -26.14 -15.32 -11.40
N TYR A 129 -24.90 -15.73 -11.56
CA TYR A 129 -24.49 -17.10 -11.87
C TYR A 129 -23.30 -17.48 -11.00
N GLN A 130 -23.06 -18.79 -10.86
CA GLN A 130 -21.93 -19.34 -10.13
C GLN A 130 -21.05 -20.18 -11.03
N LEU A 131 -19.73 -20.11 -10.77
CA LEU A 131 -18.72 -21.00 -11.32
C LEU A 131 -18.00 -21.70 -10.17
N THR A 132 -17.82 -23.02 -10.25
CA THR A 132 -16.91 -23.74 -9.35
C THR A 132 -15.63 -24.02 -10.12
N ILE A 133 -14.50 -23.57 -9.56
CA ILE A 133 -13.18 -23.66 -10.17
C ILE A 133 -12.28 -24.44 -9.22
N GLU A 134 -11.88 -25.64 -9.61
CA GLU A 134 -10.91 -26.43 -8.86
C GLU A 134 -9.48 -26.02 -9.21
N PHE A 135 -8.57 -26.13 -8.26
CA PHE A 135 -7.16 -25.81 -8.48
C PHE A 135 -6.25 -26.56 -7.52
N ASP A 136 -5.00 -26.75 -7.94
CA ASP A 136 -3.98 -27.34 -7.09
C ASP A 136 -2.57 -26.97 -7.53
N GLY A 137 -1.60 -27.22 -6.65
CA GLY A 137 -0.20 -27.06 -7.00
C GLY A 137 0.71 -26.64 -5.85
N LYS A 138 1.95 -26.33 -6.20
CA LYS A 138 2.94 -25.73 -5.29
C LYS A 138 3.03 -24.26 -5.60
N PRO A 139 2.38 -23.37 -4.83
CA PRO A 139 2.36 -21.94 -5.15
C PRO A 139 3.76 -21.33 -5.14
N GLN A 140 3.91 -20.22 -5.81
CA GLN A 140 5.16 -19.47 -5.84
C GLN A 140 5.65 -19.21 -4.42
N VAL A 141 6.93 -19.51 -4.16
CA VAL A 141 7.58 -19.24 -2.88
C VAL A 141 8.20 -17.84 -2.91
N ALA A 142 7.85 -17.00 -1.94
CA ALA A 142 8.45 -15.69 -1.80
C ALA A 142 9.96 -15.80 -1.46
N LYS A 143 10.79 -15.08 -2.19
CA LYS A 143 12.24 -15.04 -1.98
C LYS A 143 12.67 -13.92 -1.03
N ARG A 144 11.98 -12.80 -1.08
CA ARG A 144 12.17 -11.61 -0.25
C ARG A 144 10.82 -11.04 0.18
N PRO A 145 10.03 -11.82 0.97
CA PRO A 145 8.71 -11.37 1.39
C PRO A 145 8.78 -10.10 2.25
N PRO A 146 7.81 -9.18 2.13
CA PRO A 146 6.63 -9.26 1.25
C PRO A 146 6.87 -8.77 -0.19
N TRP A 147 8.04 -8.19 -0.52
CA TRP A 147 8.28 -7.39 -1.73
C TRP A 147 8.25 -8.13 -3.07
N ASP A 148 8.46 -9.43 -3.09
CA ASP A 148 8.48 -10.22 -4.34
C ASP A 148 7.27 -11.16 -4.50
N GLY A 149 6.37 -11.15 -3.52
CA GLY A 149 5.14 -11.95 -3.53
C GLY A 149 5.34 -13.47 -3.49
N GLY A 150 4.35 -14.14 -2.96
CA GLY A 150 4.34 -15.59 -2.85
C GLY A 150 3.90 -16.10 -1.48
N ILE A 151 4.01 -17.40 -1.26
CA ILE A 151 3.81 -17.99 0.06
C ILE A 151 5.18 -18.15 0.75
N THR A 152 5.28 -17.64 1.96
CA THR A 152 6.43 -17.85 2.84
C THR A 152 6.20 -19.13 3.64
N TRP A 153 7.02 -20.15 3.38
CA TRP A 153 6.98 -21.43 4.09
C TRP A 153 8.13 -21.47 5.10
N ASN A 154 7.86 -21.07 6.31
CA ASN A 154 8.86 -21.01 7.38
C ASN A 154 8.48 -21.96 8.54
N LYS A 155 9.33 -22.01 9.55
CA LYS A 155 9.07 -22.68 10.84
C LYS A 155 9.38 -21.71 11.98
N ASP A 156 8.61 -21.85 13.06
CA ASP A 156 8.89 -21.13 14.30
C ASP A 156 10.10 -21.70 15.05
N ASN A 157 10.45 -21.13 16.18
CA ASN A 157 11.57 -21.58 17.01
C ASN A 157 11.39 -23.00 17.59
N ASN A 158 10.15 -23.51 17.60
CA ASN A 158 9.80 -24.85 18.08
C ASN A 158 9.72 -25.87 16.92
N GLY A 159 10.05 -25.45 15.70
CA GLY A 159 10.04 -26.26 14.49
C GLY A 159 8.67 -26.49 13.89
N LYS A 160 7.62 -25.83 14.38
CA LYS A 160 6.27 -25.88 13.81
C LYS A 160 6.17 -24.97 12.58
N HIS A 161 5.31 -25.33 11.65
CA HIS A 161 5.09 -24.52 10.45
C HIS A 161 4.59 -23.11 10.80
N PHE A 162 5.17 -22.12 10.10
CA PHE A 162 4.84 -20.71 10.20
C PHE A 162 4.79 -20.14 8.79
N ILE A 163 3.56 -20.03 8.25
CA ILE A 163 3.29 -19.85 6.82
C ILE A 163 2.42 -18.61 6.66
N ALA A 164 2.71 -17.79 5.66
CA ALA A 164 1.86 -16.66 5.32
C ALA A 164 1.97 -16.30 3.84
N THR A 165 0.88 -15.77 3.28
CA THR A 165 0.83 -15.22 1.92
C THR A 165 1.26 -13.75 1.91
N SER A 166 1.86 -13.32 0.78
CA SER A 166 2.10 -11.90 0.46
C SER A 166 2.07 -11.75 -1.07
N ASN A 167 1.15 -10.97 -1.62
CA ASN A 167 0.90 -11.01 -3.06
C ASN A 167 0.49 -9.67 -3.69
N GLN A 168 0.62 -8.55 -3.01
CA GLN A 168 0.27 -7.23 -3.54
C GLN A 168 0.84 -6.98 -4.95
N GLY A 169 2.15 -7.10 -5.16
CA GLY A 169 2.78 -6.82 -6.44
C GLY A 169 2.53 -7.89 -7.52
N ASN A 170 2.51 -9.17 -7.13
CA ASN A 170 2.38 -10.28 -8.06
C ASN A 170 0.93 -10.71 -8.32
N GLY A 171 -0.01 -10.20 -7.52
CA GLY A 171 -1.43 -10.54 -7.57
C GLY A 171 -1.81 -11.83 -6.85
N ALA A 172 -3.08 -11.92 -6.51
CA ALA A 172 -3.64 -13.08 -5.80
C ALA A 172 -3.57 -14.36 -6.61
N SER A 173 -3.55 -14.26 -7.94
CA SER A 173 -3.48 -15.42 -8.85
C SER A 173 -2.21 -16.25 -8.73
N ILE A 174 -1.22 -15.84 -7.92
CA ILE A 174 -0.04 -16.67 -7.62
C ILE A 174 -0.38 -17.90 -6.78
N TRP A 175 -1.54 -17.96 -6.11
CA TRP A 175 -1.89 -19.08 -5.27
C TRP A 175 -3.34 -19.58 -5.41
N TRP A 176 -4.29 -18.77 -5.95
CA TRP A 176 -5.67 -19.20 -6.20
C TRP A 176 -6.25 -18.54 -7.45
N PRO A 177 -7.21 -19.17 -8.17
CA PRO A 177 -7.82 -18.62 -9.38
C PRO A 177 -8.83 -17.53 -9.04
N ASN A 178 -8.67 -16.33 -9.60
CA ASN A 178 -9.55 -15.18 -9.35
C ASN A 178 -9.54 -14.18 -10.52
N LYS A 179 -10.37 -13.16 -10.42
CA LYS A 179 -10.36 -11.99 -11.30
C LYS A 179 -9.23 -11.04 -10.85
N ASP A 180 -8.00 -11.32 -11.26
CA ASP A 180 -6.79 -10.67 -10.73
C ASP A 180 -6.58 -9.26 -11.31
N HIS A 181 -7.45 -8.33 -10.92
CA HIS A 181 -7.37 -6.92 -11.27
C HIS A 181 -8.08 -6.08 -10.19
N PRO A 182 -7.53 -4.94 -9.76
CA PRO A 182 -8.09 -4.18 -8.64
C PRO A 182 -9.38 -3.42 -8.96
N TYR A 183 -9.82 -3.35 -10.23
CA TYR A 183 -11.00 -2.54 -10.61
C TYR A 183 -12.34 -3.12 -10.13
N ASP A 184 -12.38 -4.37 -9.70
CA ASP A 184 -13.61 -5.08 -9.37
C ASP A 184 -13.41 -5.95 -8.13
N GLU A 185 -14.07 -5.59 -7.06
CA GLU A 185 -14.05 -6.29 -5.78
C GLU A 185 -15.40 -6.99 -5.56
N PRO A 186 -15.45 -8.12 -4.85
CA PRO A 186 -16.71 -8.83 -4.61
C PRO A 186 -17.64 -7.99 -3.73
N ASP A 187 -18.78 -7.55 -4.28
CA ASP A 187 -19.76 -6.69 -3.59
C ASP A 187 -20.27 -7.28 -2.26
N ASN A 188 -20.34 -8.61 -2.16
CA ASN A 188 -20.86 -9.35 -1.01
C ASN A 188 -19.74 -10.03 -0.21
N GLY A 189 -18.51 -9.57 -0.34
CA GLY A 189 -17.36 -10.09 0.40
C GLY A 189 -16.92 -11.47 -0.02
N ALA A 190 -16.41 -12.25 0.95
CA ALA A 190 -15.88 -13.58 0.69
C ALA A 190 -16.03 -14.51 1.90
N ASP A 191 -16.25 -15.79 1.65
CA ASP A 191 -16.06 -16.86 2.61
C ASP A 191 -14.73 -17.56 2.32
N VAL A 192 -13.89 -17.75 3.35
CA VAL A 192 -12.57 -18.38 3.23
C VAL A 192 -12.48 -19.54 4.22
N SER A 193 -12.40 -20.75 3.70
CA SER A 193 -12.31 -21.98 4.47
C SER A 193 -10.95 -22.63 4.29
N VAL A 194 -10.16 -22.75 5.35
CA VAL A 194 -8.78 -23.23 5.27
C VAL A 194 -8.60 -24.47 6.14
N GLU A 195 -8.28 -25.59 5.49
CA GLU A 195 -7.99 -26.86 6.16
C GLU A 195 -6.48 -27.00 6.41
N VAL A 196 -6.11 -27.22 7.68
CA VAL A 196 -4.72 -27.38 8.12
C VAL A 196 -4.54 -28.59 9.03
N PRO A 197 -3.34 -29.20 9.10
CA PRO A 197 -3.04 -30.29 10.03
C PRO A 197 -3.23 -29.89 11.50
N TYR A 198 -3.55 -30.87 12.34
CA TYR A 198 -3.62 -30.66 13.78
C TYR A 198 -2.37 -30.00 14.35
N GLY A 199 -2.57 -29.14 15.36
CA GLY A 199 -1.51 -28.37 15.99
C GLY A 199 -1.15 -27.06 15.28
N LEU A 200 -1.86 -26.75 14.18
CA LEU A 200 -1.81 -25.48 13.48
C LEU A 200 -3.18 -24.80 13.50
N MET A 201 -3.17 -23.49 13.38
CA MET A 201 -4.35 -22.64 13.22
C MET A 201 -4.15 -21.81 11.97
N ASP A 202 -5.21 -21.63 11.18
CA ASP A 202 -5.25 -20.60 10.14
C ASP A 202 -5.97 -19.36 10.63
N ILE A 203 -5.45 -18.19 10.26
CA ILE A 203 -6.06 -16.88 10.50
C ILE A 203 -6.18 -16.17 9.17
N SER A 204 -7.41 -15.75 8.82
CA SER A 204 -7.71 -15.05 7.58
C SER A 204 -8.49 -13.75 7.83
N ASN A 205 -9.01 -13.15 6.77
CA ASN A 205 -9.77 -11.90 6.77
C ASN A 205 -11.18 -12.10 7.38
N GLY A 206 -11.81 -11.02 7.82
CA GLY A 206 -13.17 -11.08 8.36
C GLY A 206 -13.25 -11.73 9.74
N ARG A 207 -14.36 -12.40 10.04
CA ARG A 207 -14.62 -13.05 11.34
C ARG A 207 -14.58 -14.57 11.23
N LEU A 208 -14.05 -15.22 12.27
CA LEU A 208 -14.11 -16.67 12.40
C LEU A 208 -15.56 -17.08 12.74
N VAL A 209 -16.21 -17.80 11.82
CA VAL A 209 -17.62 -18.21 11.97
C VAL A 209 -17.78 -19.69 12.32
N GLY A 210 -16.74 -20.50 12.17
CA GLY A 210 -16.78 -21.91 12.53
C GLY A 210 -15.43 -22.61 12.43
N ILE A 211 -15.34 -23.75 13.10
CA ILE A 211 -14.17 -24.66 13.00
C ILE A 211 -14.70 -26.09 12.91
N ASP A 212 -14.37 -26.76 11.82
CA ASP A 212 -14.66 -28.20 11.68
C ASP A 212 -13.45 -29.03 12.12
N ASP A 213 -13.73 -30.11 12.85
CA ASP A 213 -12.72 -31.05 13.35
C ASP A 213 -12.81 -32.38 12.60
N ASN A 214 -11.87 -32.65 11.70
CA ASN A 214 -11.80 -33.90 10.96
C ASN A 214 -10.81 -34.88 11.62
N LYS A 215 -11.30 -35.67 12.55
CA LYS A 215 -10.47 -36.66 13.27
C LYS A 215 -9.87 -37.74 12.37
N GLN A 216 -10.54 -38.09 11.27
CA GLN A 216 -10.07 -39.12 10.34
C GLN A 216 -8.84 -38.59 9.55
N ARG A 217 -8.87 -37.35 9.11
CA ARG A 217 -7.77 -36.72 8.37
C ARG A 217 -6.73 -36.08 9.29
N GLN A 218 -7.00 -35.98 10.59
CA GLN A 218 -6.18 -35.25 11.58
C GLN A 218 -5.98 -33.78 11.16
N THR A 219 -7.07 -33.11 10.73
CA THR A 219 -7.09 -31.73 10.25
C THR A 219 -8.21 -30.94 10.93
N LYS A 220 -8.07 -29.62 10.90
CA LYS A 220 -9.13 -28.66 11.22
C LYS A 220 -9.34 -27.73 10.04
N THR A 221 -10.61 -27.39 9.77
CA THR A 221 -10.97 -26.35 8.81
C THR A 221 -11.47 -25.13 9.56
N PHE A 222 -10.82 -24.00 9.33
CA PHE A 222 -11.21 -22.70 9.89
C PHE A 222 -12.04 -21.96 8.84
N HIS A 223 -13.26 -21.52 9.22
CA HIS A 223 -14.20 -20.83 8.34
C HIS A 223 -14.23 -19.35 8.71
N TRP A 224 -13.79 -18.52 7.79
CA TRP A 224 -13.75 -17.06 7.91
C TRP A 224 -14.77 -16.43 6.98
N GLN A 225 -15.44 -15.37 7.44
CA GLN A 225 -16.41 -14.63 6.64
C GLN A 225 -16.02 -13.16 6.60
N VAL A 226 -15.86 -12.63 5.40
CA VAL A 226 -15.69 -11.22 5.11
C VAL A 226 -17.02 -10.67 4.63
N THR A 227 -17.55 -9.69 5.36
CA THR A 227 -18.87 -9.11 5.05
C THR A 227 -18.76 -7.98 4.03
N ASN A 228 -17.68 -7.20 4.10
CA ASN A 228 -17.46 -6.04 3.25
C ASN A 228 -16.76 -6.43 1.94
N THR A 229 -16.76 -5.52 0.95
CA THR A 229 -15.95 -5.72 -0.26
C THR A 229 -14.48 -5.91 0.13
N ILE A 230 -13.74 -6.68 -0.65
CA ILE A 230 -12.33 -6.98 -0.37
C ILE A 230 -11.54 -7.11 -1.66
N ASN A 231 -10.39 -6.43 -1.73
CA ASN A 231 -9.47 -6.61 -2.84
C ASN A 231 -8.91 -8.03 -2.85
N ASN A 232 -8.76 -8.62 -4.04
CA ASN A 232 -8.29 -10.00 -4.21
C ASN A 232 -6.96 -10.26 -3.51
N TYR A 233 -5.99 -9.33 -3.59
CA TYR A 233 -4.67 -9.52 -3.00
C TYR A 233 -4.71 -9.50 -1.46
N ALA A 234 -5.73 -8.90 -0.87
CA ALA A 234 -5.90 -8.83 0.57
C ALA A 234 -6.38 -10.16 1.18
N ILE A 235 -7.02 -11.06 0.39
CA ILE A 235 -7.39 -12.39 0.88
C ILE A 235 -6.13 -13.18 1.18
N SER A 236 -5.97 -13.61 2.45
CA SER A 236 -4.71 -14.12 2.96
C SER A 236 -4.85 -15.40 3.77
N LEU A 237 -3.78 -16.20 3.78
CA LEU A 237 -3.58 -17.34 4.66
C LEU A 237 -2.45 -17.02 5.64
N ASN A 238 -2.69 -17.20 6.94
CA ASN A 238 -1.68 -17.06 7.98
C ASN A 238 -1.78 -18.28 8.90
N ILE A 239 -0.81 -19.19 8.82
CA ILE A 239 -0.87 -20.50 9.45
C ILE A 239 0.30 -20.66 10.41
N GLY A 240 -0.01 -21.02 11.66
CA GLY A 240 1.00 -21.20 12.70
C GLY A 240 0.46 -21.81 13.99
N ASP A 241 1.34 -22.03 14.97
CA ASP A 241 0.95 -22.37 16.36
C ASP A 241 0.63 -21.09 17.14
N TYR A 242 -0.45 -20.43 16.71
CA TYR A 242 -0.85 -19.16 17.29
C TYR A 242 -1.51 -19.30 18.66
N VAL A 243 -1.33 -18.25 19.46
CA VAL A 243 -2.17 -17.92 20.62
C VAL A 243 -2.91 -16.63 20.34
N HIS A 244 -4.09 -16.50 20.92
CA HIS A 244 -4.99 -15.38 20.72
C HIS A 244 -5.13 -14.54 22.00
N PHE A 245 -5.20 -13.22 21.84
CA PHE A 245 -5.72 -12.29 22.85
C PHE A 245 -6.42 -11.13 22.14
N SER A 246 -7.30 -10.43 22.82
CA SER A 246 -8.11 -9.38 22.20
C SER A 246 -8.35 -8.22 23.18
N GLU A 247 -8.80 -7.11 22.63
CA GLU A 247 -9.37 -5.98 23.35
C GLU A 247 -10.54 -5.39 22.55
N GLN A 248 -11.29 -4.50 23.17
CA GLN A 248 -12.30 -3.71 22.50
C GLN A 248 -11.87 -2.24 22.45
N TYR A 249 -12.13 -1.61 21.34
CA TYR A 249 -11.92 -0.19 21.14
C TYR A 249 -13.27 0.52 20.95
N GLN A 250 -13.56 1.51 21.79
CA GLN A 250 -14.71 2.39 21.61
C GLN A 250 -14.36 3.44 20.57
N GLY A 251 -14.74 3.18 19.33
CA GLY A 251 -14.51 4.08 18.19
C GLY A 251 -15.77 4.86 17.80
N GLU A 252 -15.72 5.52 16.64
CA GLU A 252 -16.77 6.43 16.18
C GLU A 252 -18.09 5.70 15.81
N LYS A 253 -18.02 4.45 15.34
CA LYS A 253 -19.21 3.63 15.00
C LYS A 253 -19.61 2.65 16.11
N GLY A 254 -19.02 2.74 17.29
CA GLY A 254 -19.30 1.85 18.42
C GLY A 254 -18.10 1.01 18.84
N LEU A 255 -18.35 -0.18 19.38
CA LEU A 255 -17.29 -1.09 19.78
C LEU A 255 -16.69 -1.80 18.58
N LEU A 256 -15.37 -1.69 18.42
CA LEU A 256 -14.58 -2.45 17.46
C LEU A 256 -13.84 -3.57 18.20
N ASP A 257 -14.04 -4.81 17.76
CA ASP A 257 -13.25 -5.94 18.25
C ASP A 257 -11.85 -5.87 17.60
N MET A 258 -10.83 -5.93 18.45
CA MET A 258 -9.43 -5.94 18.03
C MET A 258 -8.78 -7.24 18.50
N ASP A 259 -8.48 -8.11 17.57
CA ASP A 259 -7.99 -9.47 17.79
C ASP A 259 -6.51 -9.61 17.39
N TYR A 260 -5.75 -10.29 18.21
CA TYR A 260 -4.32 -10.41 18.05
C TYR A 260 -3.89 -11.87 18.06
N TYR A 261 -3.23 -12.30 17.00
CA TYR A 261 -2.75 -13.67 16.84
C TYR A 261 -1.23 -13.66 16.72
N VAL A 262 -0.55 -14.32 17.65
CA VAL A 262 0.92 -14.29 17.73
C VAL A 262 1.44 -15.67 18.07
N LEU A 263 2.70 -15.94 17.73
CA LEU A 263 3.36 -17.15 18.19
C LEU A 263 3.44 -17.17 19.72
N ARG A 264 3.26 -18.34 20.31
CA ARG A 264 3.18 -18.52 21.78
C ARG A 264 4.35 -17.88 22.53
N ASP A 265 5.57 -18.02 22.01
CA ASP A 265 6.78 -17.49 22.65
C ASP A 265 6.86 -15.95 22.63
N ASN A 266 6.07 -15.30 21.78
CA ASN A 266 6.06 -13.85 21.61
C ASN A 266 4.90 -13.15 22.32
N LEU A 267 3.99 -13.89 22.99
CA LEU A 267 2.78 -13.34 23.62
C LEU A 267 3.06 -12.15 24.56
N ALA A 268 4.08 -12.25 25.41
CA ALA A 268 4.42 -11.18 26.36
C ALA A 268 4.92 -9.91 25.64
N LYS A 269 5.72 -10.07 24.59
CA LYS A 269 6.21 -8.95 23.77
C LYS A 269 5.05 -8.31 23.01
N ALA A 270 4.16 -9.13 22.43
CA ALA A 270 3.00 -8.69 21.68
C ALA A 270 2.04 -7.85 22.54
N LYS A 271 1.72 -8.30 23.75
CA LYS A 271 0.88 -7.53 24.70
C LYS A 271 1.44 -6.15 25.05
N THR A 272 2.74 -5.96 24.92
CA THR A 272 3.40 -4.66 25.14
C THR A 272 3.35 -3.82 23.87
N GLN A 273 3.76 -4.39 22.74
CA GLN A 273 3.96 -3.67 21.47
C GLN A 273 2.63 -3.34 20.77
N PHE A 274 1.65 -4.25 20.82
CA PHE A 274 0.36 -4.07 20.14
C PHE A 274 -0.56 -3.02 20.78
N LYS A 275 -0.13 -2.41 21.87
CA LYS A 275 -0.78 -1.18 22.39
C LYS A 275 -0.79 -0.05 21.35
N ASP A 276 0.15 -0.07 20.41
CA ASP A 276 0.17 0.87 19.30
C ASP A 276 -1.01 0.69 18.32
N ALA A 277 -1.63 -0.49 18.25
CA ALA A 277 -2.82 -0.71 17.43
C ALA A 277 -3.99 0.19 17.88
N LYS A 278 -4.30 0.22 19.17
CA LYS A 278 -5.34 1.10 19.70
C LYS A 278 -5.00 2.59 19.56
N ARG A 279 -3.74 2.96 19.74
CA ARG A 279 -3.27 4.33 19.51
C ARG A 279 -3.42 4.73 18.02
N THR A 280 -3.20 3.77 17.12
CA THR A 280 -3.39 3.97 15.69
C THR A 280 -4.85 4.22 15.35
N MET A 281 -5.78 3.41 15.88
CA MET A 281 -7.22 3.62 15.70
C MET A 281 -7.65 5.01 16.18
N GLN A 282 -7.19 5.45 17.37
CA GLN A 282 -7.51 6.78 17.89
C GLN A 282 -7.05 7.92 16.98
N ALA A 283 -5.82 7.83 16.47
CA ALA A 283 -5.27 8.84 15.57
C ALA A 283 -5.97 8.83 14.20
N PHE A 284 -6.24 7.66 13.65
CA PHE A 284 -6.76 7.53 12.30
C PHE A 284 -8.27 7.79 12.22
N GLU A 285 -9.05 7.40 13.21
CA GLU A 285 -10.45 7.85 13.28
C GLU A 285 -10.55 9.37 13.41
N HIS A 286 -9.68 10.02 14.16
CA HIS A 286 -9.62 11.49 14.21
C HIS A 286 -9.36 12.11 12.84
N TRP A 287 -8.39 11.58 12.07
CA TRP A 287 -7.96 12.18 10.81
C TRP A 287 -8.77 11.72 9.59
N PHE A 288 -9.22 10.46 9.57
CA PHE A 288 -9.79 9.83 8.37
C PHE A 288 -11.25 9.40 8.53
N GLY A 289 -11.82 9.51 9.75
CA GLY A 289 -13.15 9.01 10.06
C GLY A 289 -13.13 7.57 10.57
N PRO A 290 -14.31 7.02 10.84
CA PRO A 290 -14.43 5.72 11.50
C PRO A 290 -13.69 4.63 10.74
N TYR A 291 -13.17 3.64 11.49
CA TYR A 291 -12.59 2.43 10.91
C TYR A 291 -13.56 1.82 9.88
N PRO A 292 -13.10 1.46 8.65
CA PRO A 292 -14.04 1.14 7.58
C PRO A 292 -14.73 -0.22 7.70
N PHE A 293 -14.18 -1.16 8.49
CA PHE A 293 -14.56 -2.58 8.48
C PHE A 293 -14.97 -3.09 9.88
N TYR A 294 -15.86 -2.35 10.57
CA TYR A 294 -16.34 -2.74 11.91
C TYR A 294 -16.97 -4.12 11.94
N GLU A 295 -17.68 -4.49 10.86
CA GLU A 295 -18.34 -5.78 10.69
C GLU A 295 -17.34 -6.94 10.67
N ASP A 296 -16.15 -6.70 10.11
CA ASP A 296 -15.10 -7.71 9.90
C ASP A 296 -14.04 -7.74 11.01
N SER A 297 -14.16 -6.88 12.04
CA SER A 297 -13.17 -6.68 13.11
C SER A 297 -11.82 -6.14 12.61
N PHE A 298 -10.89 -5.89 13.53
CA PHE A 298 -9.49 -5.57 13.20
C PHE A 298 -8.58 -6.64 13.77
N LYS A 299 -7.67 -7.18 12.97
CA LYS A 299 -6.69 -8.16 13.45
C LYS A 299 -5.26 -7.70 13.18
N LEU A 300 -4.35 -7.99 14.14
CA LEU A 300 -2.91 -8.02 13.90
C LEU A 300 -2.43 -9.46 14.04
N ILE A 301 -1.76 -9.95 13.01
CA ILE A 301 -1.33 -11.35 12.90
C ILE A 301 0.19 -11.39 12.74
N GLU A 302 0.89 -12.05 13.66
CA GLU A 302 2.33 -12.25 13.52
C GLU A 302 2.62 -13.17 12.34
N VAL A 303 3.58 -12.75 11.47
CA VAL A 303 3.95 -13.47 10.24
C VAL A 303 5.48 -13.54 10.08
N PRO A 304 6.00 -14.47 9.24
CA PRO A 304 7.44 -14.65 9.04
C PRO A 304 8.07 -13.62 8.07
N TYR A 305 7.45 -12.47 7.88
CA TYR A 305 7.97 -11.34 7.09
C TYR A 305 7.59 -10.01 7.76
N LEU A 306 7.94 -8.87 7.14
CA LEU A 306 7.86 -7.56 7.81
C LEU A 306 6.44 -7.11 8.17
N GLY A 307 5.53 -7.14 7.21
CA GLY A 307 4.14 -6.72 7.32
C GLY A 307 3.47 -6.63 5.95
N MET A 308 2.15 -6.62 5.95
CA MET A 308 1.27 -6.42 4.79
C MET A 308 -0.11 -5.94 5.26
N GLU A 309 -0.78 -5.19 4.41
CA GLU A 309 -2.04 -4.51 4.63
C GLU A 309 -3.29 -5.36 4.34
N HIS A 310 -3.25 -6.66 4.57
CA HIS A 310 -4.41 -7.52 4.31
C HIS A 310 -5.65 -7.04 5.10
N GLN A 311 -6.73 -6.69 4.41
CA GLN A 311 -7.94 -6.11 4.99
C GLN A 311 -8.44 -6.88 6.20
N SER A 312 -8.70 -6.22 7.31
CA SER A 312 -9.12 -6.80 8.59
C SER A 312 -8.22 -7.92 9.15
N ALA A 313 -7.08 -8.17 8.51
CA ALA A 313 -6.11 -9.22 8.84
C ALA A 313 -4.66 -8.70 8.64
N VAL A 314 -4.41 -7.51 9.13
CA VAL A 314 -3.11 -6.81 9.03
C VAL A 314 -2.00 -7.69 9.59
N THR A 315 -0.93 -7.90 8.82
CA THR A 315 0.16 -8.79 9.21
C THR A 315 1.36 -8.04 9.75
N TYR A 316 2.05 -8.65 10.72
CA TYR A 316 3.09 -8.03 11.52
C TYR A 316 4.33 -8.92 11.68
N GLY A 317 5.52 -8.37 11.41
CA GLY A 317 6.79 -9.08 11.61
C GLY A 317 7.96 -8.12 11.90
N ASN A 318 7.71 -7.00 12.57
CA ASN A 318 8.70 -5.98 12.91
C ASN A 318 9.59 -6.37 14.13
N GLY A 319 9.43 -7.59 14.65
CA GLY A 319 10.24 -8.09 15.77
C GLY A 319 9.96 -7.42 17.11
N TYR A 320 8.78 -6.83 17.28
CA TYR A 320 8.35 -6.14 18.52
C TYR A 320 9.28 -4.99 18.91
N GLN A 321 9.63 -4.16 17.92
CA GLN A 321 10.51 -3.01 18.08
C GLN A 321 9.84 -1.74 17.53
N ASN A 322 10.05 -0.62 18.22
CA ASN A 322 9.67 0.69 17.66
C ASN A 322 10.53 1.03 16.44
N GLY A 323 9.98 1.89 15.56
CA GLY A 323 10.58 2.22 14.28
C GLY A 323 10.51 1.08 13.27
N TYR A 324 11.17 1.24 12.17
CA TYR A 324 11.30 0.23 11.10
C TYR A 324 12.45 -0.72 11.44
N LYS A 325 12.16 -1.88 12.03
CA LYS A 325 13.19 -2.81 12.56
C LYS A 325 14.20 -2.09 13.46
N GLY A 326 13.71 -1.30 14.42
CA GLY A 326 14.52 -0.55 15.35
C GLY A 326 15.19 0.72 14.79
N ARG A 327 14.86 1.14 13.57
CA ARG A 327 15.45 2.32 12.91
C ARG A 327 14.43 3.42 12.70
N ASP A 328 14.85 4.65 12.91
CA ASP A 328 14.06 5.84 12.56
C ASP A 328 14.23 6.21 11.08
N ARG A 329 13.22 5.92 10.26
CA ARG A 329 13.21 6.31 8.84
C ARG A 329 13.20 7.82 8.65
N SER A 330 12.61 8.56 9.59
CA SER A 330 12.51 10.02 9.51
C SER A 330 13.75 10.75 9.97
N ARG A 331 14.69 10.06 10.66
CA ARG A 331 15.90 10.68 11.25
C ARG A 331 15.63 11.82 12.22
N SER A 332 14.36 11.99 12.65
CA SER A 332 13.92 13.06 13.56
C SER A 332 13.93 12.67 15.02
N GLY A 333 14.08 11.37 15.32
CA GLY A 333 13.88 10.77 16.63
C GLY A 333 12.44 10.34 16.90
N TRP A 334 11.47 10.92 16.21
CA TRP A 334 10.04 10.61 16.39
C TRP A 334 9.67 9.21 15.92
N GLY A 335 10.32 8.71 14.85
CA GLY A 335 10.08 7.37 14.34
C GLY A 335 10.41 6.23 15.29
N LEU A 336 11.13 6.48 16.38
CA LEU A 336 11.39 5.48 17.45
C LEU A 336 10.36 5.53 18.59
N LYS A 337 9.30 6.34 18.47
CA LYS A 337 8.27 6.48 19.50
C LYS A 337 7.06 5.57 19.30
N PHE A 338 7.03 4.83 18.19
CA PHE A 338 5.93 3.92 17.80
C PHE A 338 6.45 2.78 16.94
N ASP A 339 5.66 1.72 16.84
CA ASP A 339 5.92 0.63 15.89
C ASP A 339 5.50 1.03 14.48
N PHE A 340 6.48 1.19 13.60
CA PHE A 340 6.27 1.65 12.23
C PHE A 340 5.29 0.75 11.47
N ILE A 341 5.44 -0.58 11.59
CA ILE A 341 4.62 -1.54 10.82
C ILE A 341 3.18 -1.52 11.30
N ILE A 342 2.93 -1.47 12.62
CA ILE A 342 1.56 -1.37 13.12
C ILE A 342 0.86 -0.14 12.56
N VAL A 343 1.52 1.02 12.58
CA VAL A 343 0.93 2.28 12.12
C VAL A 343 0.76 2.30 10.60
N HIS A 344 1.78 1.91 9.85
CA HIS A 344 1.76 1.92 8.39
C HIS A 344 0.72 0.95 7.84
N GLU A 345 0.83 -0.33 8.16
CA GLU A 345 -0.07 -1.37 7.61
C GLU A 345 -1.53 -1.16 8.04
N SER A 346 -1.77 -0.65 9.27
CA SER A 346 -3.13 -0.29 9.68
C SER A 346 -3.68 0.94 8.95
N GLY A 347 -2.83 1.84 8.46
CA GLY A 347 -3.25 3.00 7.66
C GLY A 347 -3.87 2.61 6.32
N HIS A 348 -3.44 1.50 5.78
CA HIS A 348 -3.98 0.94 4.56
C HIS A 348 -5.43 0.46 4.69
N GLU A 349 -5.96 0.26 5.89
CA GLU A 349 -7.39 -0.02 6.06
C GLU A 349 -8.25 1.14 5.49
N TRP A 350 -7.78 2.39 5.60
CA TRP A 350 -8.43 3.55 4.99
C TRP A 350 -8.00 3.81 3.54
N PHE A 351 -6.70 3.58 3.21
CA PHE A 351 -6.12 3.88 1.89
C PHE A 351 -5.42 2.65 1.30
N ALA A 352 -6.13 1.81 0.69
CA ALA A 352 -5.93 0.58 -0.06
C ALA A 352 -7.17 -0.29 0.03
N ASN A 353 -7.66 -0.55 1.26
CA ASN A 353 -8.76 -1.47 1.49
C ASN A 353 -10.13 -0.76 1.37
N ASN A 354 -10.29 0.44 1.96
CA ASN A 354 -11.51 1.23 1.82
C ASN A 354 -11.55 2.03 0.50
N LEU A 355 -10.42 2.63 0.11
CA LEU A 355 -10.25 3.30 -1.17
C LEU A 355 -9.21 2.54 -1.99
N THR A 356 -9.66 1.74 -2.93
CA THR A 356 -8.79 0.92 -3.77
C THR A 356 -8.48 1.63 -5.09
N ASN A 357 -7.21 1.63 -5.53
CA ASN A 357 -6.86 2.14 -6.86
C ASN A 357 -7.42 1.26 -7.97
N GLN A 358 -8.02 1.87 -8.99
CA GLN A 358 -8.56 1.14 -10.14
C GLN A 358 -7.49 0.46 -10.98
N ASP A 359 -6.30 1.05 -11.07
CA ASP A 359 -5.15 0.56 -11.84
C ASP A 359 -3.90 0.61 -10.97
N VAL A 360 -3.03 -0.38 -11.10
CA VAL A 360 -1.74 -0.45 -10.38
C VAL A 360 -0.87 0.80 -10.64
N ALA A 361 -1.06 1.48 -11.77
CA ALA A 361 -0.42 2.76 -12.05
C ALA A 361 -0.71 3.83 -10.99
N ASP A 362 -1.87 3.76 -10.33
CA ASP A 362 -2.35 4.70 -9.32
C ASP A 362 -2.02 4.28 -7.86
N MET A 363 -1.05 3.39 -7.67
CA MET A 363 -0.64 2.87 -6.35
C MET A 363 -0.30 3.96 -5.32
N TRP A 364 -0.01 5.18 -5.76
CA TRP A 364 0.23 6.33 -4.87
C TRP A 364 -0.98 6.62 -3.96
N ILE A 365 -2.20 6.30 -4.40
CA ILE A 365 -3.41 6.46 -3.58
C ILE A 365 -3.30 5.62 -2.31
N HIS A 366 -2.76 4.41 -2.41
CA HIS A 366 -2.48 3.57 -1.25
C HIS A 366 -1.29 4.11 -0.45
N GLU A 367 -0.14 4.23 -1.09
CA GLU A 367 1.13 4.41 -0.42
C GLU A 367 1.40 5.84 0.07
N SER A 368 0.97 6.86 -0.71
CA SER A 368 1.21 8.26 -0.30
C SER A 368 0.37 8.66 0.89
N PHE A 369 -0.92 8.29 0.90
CA PHE A 369 -1.80 8.59 2.02
C PHE A 369 -1.42 7.80 3.25
N THR A 370 -1.04 6.54 3.09
CA THR A 370 -0.61 5.69 4.21
C THR A 370 0.73 6.17 4.80
N THR A 371 1.71 6.50 3.99
CA THR A 371 2.95 7.12 4.49
C THR A 371 2.66 8.48 5.17
N TYR A 372 1.70 9.25 4.66
CA TYR A 372 1.28 10.48 5.30
C TYR A 372 0.54 10.24 6.62
N SER A 373 -0.15 9.11 6.78
CA SER A 373 -0.81 8.73 8.03
C SER A 373 0.17 8.55 9.20
N GLU A 374 1.39 8.10 8.93
CA GLU A 374 2.47 8.02 9.94
C GLU A 374 2.76 9.41 10.55
N ASN A 375 2.83 10.44 9.69
CA ASN A 375 2.99 11.83 10.12
C ASN A 375 1.82 12.30 10.98
N LEU A 376 0.60 11.97 10.59
CA LEU A 376 -0.62 12.35 11.31
C LEU A 376 -0.75 11.60 12.64
N PHE A 377 -0.29 10.35 12.72
CA PHE A 377 -0.14 9.62 13.98
C PHE A 377 0.85 10.34 14.92
N VAL A 378 2.01 10.73 14.41
CA VAL A 378 3.00 11.48 15.21
C VAL A 378 2.42 12.82 15.64
N GLU A 379 1.73 13.52 14.77
CA GLU A 379 1.08 14.80 15.09
C GLU A 379 0.02 14.64 16.20
N TYR A 380 -0.84 13.64 16.09
CA TYR A 380 -1.91 13.38 17.05
C TYR A 380 -1.38 13.11 18.47
N HIS A 381 -0.33 12.30 18.59
CA HIS A 381 0.21 11.88 19.87
C HIS A 381 1.29 12.79 20.46
N TYR A 382 2.02 13.55 19.60
CA TYR A 382 3.19 14.32 20.01
C TYR A 382 3.15 15.80 19.58
N GLY A 383 2.09 16.20 18.89
CA GLY A 383 1.83 17.58 18.48
C GLY A 383 2.36 17.93 17.07
N LYS A 384 1.81 19.01 16.51
CA LYS A 384 2.02 19.45 15.13
C LYS A 384 3.51 19.60 14.74
N LYS A 385 4.33 20.14 15.67
CA LYS A 385 5.77 20.29 15.43
C LYS A 385 6.45 18.94 15.19
N ALA A 386 6.11 17.94 15.99
CA ALA A 386 6.67 16.59 15.88
C ALA A 386 6.29 15.94 14.52
N GLY A 387 5.03 16.06 14.11
CA GLY A 387 4.58 15.61 12.80
C GLY A 387 5.34 16.28 11.67
N HIS A 388 5.48 17.61 11.69
CA HIS A 388 6.24 18.35 10.68
C HIS A 388 7.72 17.92 10.63
N GLU A 389 8.35 17.66 11.77
CA GLU A 389 9.74 17.20 11.83
C GLU A 389 9.88 15.78 11.26
N TYR A 390 8.94 14.89 11.59
CA TYR A 390 8.88 13.53 11.04
C TYR A 390 8.77 13.56 9.51
N MET A 391 7.79 14.32 8.97
CA MET A 391 7.56 14.41 7.53
C MET A 391 8.77 14.98 6.77
N ARG A 392 9.38 16.04 7.28
CA ARG A 392 10.57 16.62 6.66
C ARG A 392 11.76 15.66 6.66
N GLY A 393 11.91 14.90 7.73
CA GLY A 393 13.00 13.92 7.85
C GLY A 393 12.93 12.81 6.82
N GLN A 394 11.72 12.39 6.42
CA GLN A 394 11.51 11.36 5.40
C GLN A 394 12.00 11.78 4.00
N ARG A 395 12.16 13.07 3.73
CA ARG A 395 12.68 13.58 2.44
C ARG A 395 14.03 12.99 2.04
N ALA A 396 14.83 12.57 3.02
CA ALA A 396 16.12 11.93 2.77
C ALA A 396 16.03 10.55 2.10
N ASN A 397 14.83 9.98 2.02
CA ASN A 397 14.55 8.69 1.37
C ASN A 397 14.09 8.85 -0.09
N ILE A 398 13.76 10.07 -0.52
CA ILE A 398 13.21 10.36 -1.86
C ILE A 398 14.32 10.26 -2.90
N ALA A 399 14.08 9.49 -3.95
CA ALA A 399 15.04 9.26 -5.04
C ALA A 399 14.90 10.25 -6.20
N ASN A 400 13.69 10.74 -6.48
CA ASN A 400 13.38 11.54 -7.67
C ASN A 400 13.90 10.88 -8.96
N ASP A 401 13.68 9.56 -9.12
CA ASP A 401 14.22 8.76 -10.22
C ASP A 401 13.30 8.73 -11.44
N ARG A 402 11.99 8.70 -11.24
CA ARG A 402 10.96 8.64 -12.28
C ARG A 402 9.60 9.07 -11.72
N PRO A 403 8.56 9.25 -12.58
CA PRO A 403 7.20 9.55 -12.13
C PRO A 403 6.65 8.53 -11.12
N ILE A 404 5.83 9.03 -10.21
CA ILE A 404 5.11 8.22 -9.21
C ILE A 404 4.00 7.42 -9.88
N ILE A 405 3.25 8.02 -10.80
CA ILE A 405 2.24 7.32 -11.59
C ILE A 405 2.92 6.33 -12.53
N GLY A 406 2.42 5.09 -12.53
CA GLY A 406 2.91 4.00 -13.34
C GLY A 406 2.40 4.01 -14.77
N THR A 407 2.38 2.84 -15.39
CA THR A 407 1.87 2.68 -16.77
C THR A 407 0.49 2.05 -16.70
N TYR A 408 -0.53 2.80 -17.12
CA TYR A 408 -1.91 2.32 -17.15
C TYR A 408 -2.10 1.14 -18.11
N ASN A 409 -3.05 0.28 -17.79
CA ASN A 409 -3.40 -0.92 -18.54
C ASN A 409 -2.22 -1.89 -18.74
N ALA A 410 -1.32 -1.94 -17.78
CA ALA A 410 -0.11 -2.76 -17.85
C ALA A 410 0.39 -3.04 -16.43
N ASP A 411 -0.07 -3.82 -15.67
CA ASP A 411 0.44 -4.27 -14.35
C ASP A 411 1.87 -3.74 -13.98
N ARG A 412 2.03 -2.39 -14.02
CA ARG A 412 3.28 -1.66 -13.75
C ARG A 412 3.07 -0.43 -12.90
N ASN A 413 3.49 -0.49 -11.66
CA ASN A 413 3.55 0.67 -10.78
C ASN A 413 4.66 1.66 -11.19
N GLY A 414 4.58 2.88 -10.64
CA GLY A 414 5.59 3.93 -10.82
C GLY A 414 6.78 3.83 -9.88
N SER A 415 7.38 4.99 -9.57
CA SER A 415 8.49 5.08 -8.63
C SER A 415 8.09 4.69 -7.22
N LYS A 416 9.06 4.14 -6.47
CA LYS A 416 8.94 3.99 -5.01
C LYS A 416 8.80 5.33 -4.27
N ASP A 417 9.01 6.44 -4.95
CA ASP A 417 8.71 7.78 -4.43
C ASP A 417 7.22 8.00 -4.16
N MET A 418 6.35 7.06 -4.55
CA MET A 418 4.95 7.01 -4.12
C MET A 418 4.77 7.00 -2.59
N TYR A 419 5.77 6.54 -1.84
CA TYR A 419 5.82 6.64 -0.38
C TYR A 419 6.20 8.05 0.07
N ASP A 420 7.49 8.31 0.24
CA ASP A 420 8.00 9.51 0.91
C ASP A 420 7.79 10.82 0.09
N LYS A 421 7.89 10.81 -1.25
CA LYS A 421 7.62 11.99 -2.08
C LYS A 421 6.13 12.28 -2.17
N GLY A 422 5.31 11.25 -2.36
CA GLY A 422 3.86 11.41 -2.40
C GLY A 422 3.31 11.95 -1.07
N ALA A 423 3.77 11.44 0.07
CA ALA A 423 3.43 11.97 1.38
C ALA A 423 3.87 13.43 1.58
N ASN A 424 5.07 13.80 1.10
CA ASN A 424 5.54 15.20 1.12
C ASN A 424 4.76 16.12 0.16
N MET A 425 4.20 15.59 -0.95
CA MET A 425 3.24 16.30 -1.79
C MET A 425 1.97 16.62 -1.00
N LEU A 426 1.36 15.62 -0.35
CA LEU A 426 0.17 15.81 0.50
C LEU A 426 0.44 16.83 1.61
N HIS A 427 1.62 16.75 2.24
CA HIS A 427 2.04 17.72 3.25
C HIS A 427 2.18 19.14 2.69
N THR A 428 2.71 19.30 1.47
CA THR A 428 2.81 20.58 0.76
C THR A 428 1.41 21.13 0.43
N ILE A 429 0.50 20.29 -0.04
CA ILE A 429 -0.90 20.68 -0.31
C ILE A 429 -1.59 21.15 0.97
N ARG A 430 -1.39 20.47 2.10
CA ARG A 430 -1.91 20.92 3.42
C ARG A 430 -1.44 22.36 3.74
N GLN A 431 -0.16 22.69 3.46
CA GLN A 431 0.32 24.05 3.70
C GLN A 431 -0.40 25.07 2.77
N ILE A 432 -0.73 24.68 1.54
CA ILE A 432 -1.45 25.53 0.58
C ILE A 432 -2.91 25.73 0.99
N VAL A 433 -3.53 24.71 1.55
CA VAL A 433 -4.89 24.79 2.14
C VAL A 433 -4.90 25.77 3.31
N ASP A 434 -3.83 25.81 4.10
CA ASP A 434 -3.59 26.73 5.23
C ASP A 434 -4.73 26.76 6.27
N ASN A 435 -5.42 25.64 6.41
CA ASN A 435 -6.52 25.41 7.37
C ASN A 435 -6.55 23.93 7.76
N ASP A 436 -6.16 23.62 8.99
CA ASP A 436 -6.06 22.23 9.46
C ASP A 436 -7.42 21.55 9.64
N GLU A 437 -8.46 22.30 9.99
CA GLU A 437 -9.82 21.74 10.11
C GLU A 437 -10.34 21.36 8.72
N LEU A 438 -10.23 22.24 7.74
CA LEU A 438 -10.60 21.95 6.35
C LEU A 438 -9.76 20.79 5.81
N TRP A 439 -8.46 20.73 6.12
CA TRP A 439 -7.61 19.61 5.71
C TRP A 439 -8.09 18.27 6.27
N ARG A 440 -8.42 18.24 7.56
CA ARG A 440 -8.99 17.06 8.19
C ARG A 440 -10.35 16.69 7.58
N ASP A 441 -11.20 17.68 7.28
CA ASP A 441 -12.49 17.43 6.63
C ASP A 441 -12.33 16.85 5.22
N ILE A 442 -11.31 17.27 4.46
CA ILE A 442 -10.95 16.69 3.17
C ILE A 442 -10.56 15.21 3.33
N LEU A 443 -9.67 14.91 4.28
CA LEU A 443 -9.22 13.53 4.52
C LEU A 443 -10.35 12.61 5.00
N ARG A 444 -11.17 13.07 5.93
CA ARG A 444 -12.35 12.33 6.41
C ARG A 444 -13.39 12.16 5.30
N GLY A 445 -13.54 13.19 4.47
CA GLY A 445 -14.45 13.17 3.35
C GLY A 445 -14.05 12.16 2.27
N LEU A 446 -12.76 11.97 2.00
CA LEU A 446 -12.29 10.89 1.12
C LEU A 446 -12.81 9.53 1.60
N GLY A 447 -12.59 9.18 2.88
CA GLY A 447 -13.05 7.91 3.43
C GLY A 447 -14.57 7.74 3.48
N LYS A 448 -15.33 8.85 3.51
CA LYS A 448 -16.80 8.85 3.54
C LYS A 448 -17.42 8.82 2.14
N ASP A 449 -16.95 9.73 1.25
CA ASP A 449 -17.59 9.96 -0.06
C ASP A 449 -17.19 8.88 -1.07
N PHE A 450 -16.05 8.21 -0.85
CA PHE A 450 -15.58 7.04 -1.61
C PHE A 450 -15.56 5.76 -0.75
N TYR A 451 -16.46 5.65 0.21
CA TYR A 451 -16.52 4.49 1.11
C TYR A 451 -16.68 3.18 0.33
N HIS A 452 -15.77 2.24 0.53
CA HIS A 452 -15.70 0.95 -0.14
C HIS A 452 -15.76 1.05 -1.68
N GLN A 453 -14.98 1.97 -2.25
CA GLN A 453 -14.96 2.19 -3.70
C GLN A 453 -13.58 2.05 -4.32
N VAL A 454 -13.60 1.55 -5.54
CA VAL A 454 -12.46 1.61 -6.46
C VAL A 454 -12.41 3.00 -7.10
N VAL A 455 -11.27 3.67 -7.03
CA VAL A 455 -11.10 5.07 -7.46
C VAL A 455 -9.91 5.25 -8.40
N THR A 456 -9.95 6.32 -9.19
CA THR A 456 -8.86 6.75 -10.08
C THR A 456 -8.12 7.95 -9.49
N THR A 457 -6.89 8.16 -9.92
CA THR A 457 -6.13 9.40 -9.60
C THR A 457 -6.94 10.65 -9.91
N GLN A 458 -7.62 10.71 -11.07
CA GLN A 458 -8.40 11.88 -11.46
C GLN A 458 -9.54 12.18 -10.47
N GLN A 459 -10.22 11.16 -9.94
CA GLN A 459 -11.27 11.35 -8.95
C GLN A 459 -10.72 11.94 -7.65
N ILE A 460 -9.58 11.44 -7.17
CA ILE A 460 -8.93 11.94 -5.95
C ILE A 460 -8.42 13.37 -6.13
N GLU A 461 -7.74 13.66 -7.24
CA GLU A 461 -7.27 15.02 -7.57
C GLU A 461 -8.42 16.02 -7.62
N GLN A 462 -9.49 15.69 -8.37
CA GLN A 462 -10.64 16.57 -8.50
C GLN A 462 -11.36 16.79 -7.17
N TYR A 463 -11.50 15.73 -6.36
CA TYR A 463 -12.09 15.85 -5.03
C TYR A 463 -11.31 16.83 -4.14
N MET A 464 -9.98 16.72 -4.12
CA MET A 464 -9.13 17.60 -3.32
C MET A 464 -9.17 19.05 -3.82
N ILE A 465 -9.24 19.27 -5.14
CA ILE A 465 -9.41 20.60 -5.76
C ILE A 465 -10.75 21.21 -5.32
N ASP A 466 -11.84 20.49 -5.48
CA ASP A 466 -13.18 20.97 -5.19
C ASP A 466 -13.37 21.30 -3.70
N LYS A 467 -12.92 20.40 -2.82
CA LYS A 467 -13.07 20.57 -1.37
C LYS A 467 -12.14 21.64 -0.80
N SER A 468 -10.95 21.81 -1.35
CA SER A 468 -10.01 22.85 -0.90
C SER A 468 -10.30 24.23 -1.49
N GLY A 469 -11.01 24.30 -2.63
CA GLY A 469 -11.21 25.52 -3.40
C GLY A 469 -9.91 26.10 -3.99
N LYS A 470 -8.86 25.25 -4.14
CA LYS A 470 -7.55 25.63 -4.67
C LYS A 470 -7.30 24.93 -5.99
N ASP A 471 -6.71 25.63 -6.95
CA ASP A 471 -6.18 24.98 -8.15
C ASP A 471 -4.89 24.22 -7.79
N LEU A 472 -5.00 22.90 -7.68
CA LEU A 472 -3.90 22.00 -7.36
C LEU A 472 -3.37 21.26 -8.60
N SER A 473 -3.96 21.48 -9.78
CA SER A 473 -3.71 20.69 -10.99
C SER A 473 -2.23 20.61 -11.35
N SER A 474 -1.56 21.78 -11.44
CA SER A 474 -0.14 21.81 -11.79
C SER A 474 0.76 21.22 -10.69
N ILE A 475 0.28 21.18 -9.45
CA ILE A 475 0.99 20.59 -8.31
C ILE A 475 0.96 19.06 -8.41
N PHE A 476 -0.22 18.48 -8.68
CA PHE A 476 -0.33 17.04 -8.95
C PHE A 476 0.50 16.64 -10.17
N ASP A 477 0.45 17.40 -11.26
CA ASP A 477 1.30 17.14 -12.43
C ASP A 477 2.79 17.13 -12.09
N GLN A 478 3.24 18.09 -11.27
CA GLN A 478 4.64 18.19 -10.88
C GLN A 478 5.09 17.02 -10.00
N TYR A 479 4.31 16.65 -9.00
CA TYR A 479 4.77 15.66 -8.02
C TYR A 479 4.44 14.22 -8.42
N LEU A 480 3.35 13.97 -9.14
CA LEU A 480 2.93 12.62 -9.54
C LEU A 480 3.45 12.19 -10.91
N ARG A 481 3.50 13.13 -11.88
CA ARG A 481 3.80 12.83 -13.29
C ARG A 481 5.19 13.27 -13.74
N ASP A 482 5.87 14.05 -12.89
CA ASP A 482 7.25 14.49 -13.12
C ASP A 482 8.14 14.08 -11.92
N TYR A 483 9.37 13.69 -12.21
CA TYR A 483 10.32 13.30 -11.16
C TYR A 483 11.10 14.48 -10.59
N ARG A 484 11.15 15.62 -11.29
CA ARG A 484 11.94 16.79 -10.89
C ARG A 484 11.36 17.46 -9.64
N LEU A 485 12.23 17.91 -8.76
CA LEU A 485 11.86 18.75 -7.61
C LEU A 485 11.77 20.22 -8.05
N PRO A 486 10.62 20.90 -7.90
CA PRO A 486 10.50 22.30 -8.30
C PRO A 486 11.44 23.18 -7.48
N THR A 487 12.09 24.11 -8.16
CA THR A 487 13.09 25.03 -7.57
C THR A 487 12.57 26.46 -7.61
N LEU A 488 12.46 27.09 -6.44
CA LEU A 488 12.20 28.53 -6.36
C LEU A 488 13.50 29.30 -6.60
N GLU A 489 13.67 29.80 -7.82
CA GLU A 489 14.75 30.71 -8.14
C GLU A 489 14.41 32.13 -7.69
N TYR A 490 15.36 32.80 -7.10
CA TYR A 490 15.23 34.22 -6.71
C TYR A 490 16.51 35.00 -6.87
N PHE A 491 16.38 36.30 -6.99
CA PHE A 491 17.48 37.26 -6.83
C PHE A 491 16.92 38.60 -6.37
N ILE A 492 17.79 39.42 -5.78
CA ILE A 492 17.45 40.74 -5.28
C ILE A 492 18.18 41.77 -6.09
N LYS A 493 17.44 42.75 -6.64
CA LYS A 493 17.99 43.89 -7.36
C LYS A 493 17.09 45.11 -7.14
N ASP A 494 17.69 46.29 -6.85
CA ASP A 494 17.01 47.57 -6.73
C ASP A 494 15.78 47.53 -5.80
N LYS A 495 15.94 46.95 -4.61
CA LYS A 495 14.85 46.74 -3.61
C LYS A 495 13.64 45.96 -4.15
N LYS A 496 13.87 45.14 -5.15
CA LYS A 496 12.89 44.18 -5.64
C LYS A 496 13.48 42.77 -5.53
N MET A 497 12.69 41.83 -5.04
CA MET A 497 13.02 40.42 -5.13
C MET A 497 12.31 39.86 -6.36
N MET A 498 13.05 39.31 -7.29
CA MET A 498 12.50 38.58 -8.44
C MET A 498 12.45 37.12 -8.11
N VAL A 499 11.33 36.47 -8.42
CA VAL A 499 11.10 35.06 -8.14
C VAL A 499 10.48 34.33 -9.35
N ARG A 500 10.81 33.06 -9.53
CA ARG A 500 10.11 32.17 -10.46
C ARG A 500 10.28 30.72 -10.04
N TRP A 501 9.41 29.86 -10.55
CA TRP A 501 9.63 28.42 -10.53
C TRP A 501 10.48 27.99 -11.72
N SER A 502 11.50 27.18 -11.46
CA SER A 502 12.29 26.44 -12.44
C SER A 502 12.30 24.95 -12.10
N ASN A 503 12.87 24.13 -12.97
CA ASN A 503 12.89 22.67 -12.81
C ASN A 503 11.47 22.08 -12.57
N ALA A 504 10.49 22.64 -13.27
CA ALA A 504 9.07 22.35 -13.08
C ALA A 504 8.37 22.06 -14.41
N VAL A 505 7.16 21.50 -14.31
CA VAL A 505 6.30 21.26 -15.48
C VAL A 505 5.89 22.60 -16.13
N LYS A 506 5.46 22.51 -17.39
CA LYS A 506 4.97 23.69 -18.11
C LYS A 506 3.78 24.33 -17.37
N ASN A 507 3.79 25.65 -17.27
CA ASN A 507 2.76 26.44 -16.58
C ASN A 507 2.64 26.17 -15.07
N PHE A 508 3.64 25.58 -14.45
CA PHE A 508 3.63 25.36 -13.01
C PHE A 508 3.43 26.65 -12.24
N ALA A 509 2.45 26.66 -11.37
CA ALA A 509 2.14 27.77 -10.47
C ALA A 509 1.76 27.16 -9.11
N MET A 510 2.55 27.44 -8.10
CA MET A 510 2.29 26.97 -6.74
C MET A 510 2.47 28.15 -5.78
N PRO A 511 1.43 28.50 -5.00
CA PRO A 511 1.58 29.45 -3.92
C PRO A 511 2.52 28.88 -2.86
N ILE A 512 3.35 29.72 -2.29
CA ILE A 512 4.33 29.30 -1.30
C ILE A 512 4.48 30.34 -0.19
N LYS A 513 4.63 29.86 1.02
CA LYS A 513 4.84 30.68 2.20
C LYS A 513 6.34 30.95 2.39
N VAL A 514 6.69 32.21 2.50
CA VAL A 514 8.08 32.66 2.65
C VAL A 514 8.23 33.60 3.83
N ASN A 515 9.42 33.66 4.40
CA ASN A 515 9.80 34.64 5.39
C ASN A 515 10.74 35.67 4.74
N ILE A 516 10.35 36.95 4.77
CA ILE A 516 11.15 38.06 4.32
C ILE A 516 11.31 39.02 5.50
N ASP A 517 12.54 39.25 5.97
CA ASP A 517 12.85 40.03 7.18
C ASP A 517 12.01 39.57 8.41
N CYS A 518 11.96 38.27 8.65
CA CYS A 518 11.19 37.65 9.74
C CYS A 518 9.66 37.89 9.67
N LYS A 519 9.16 38.37 8.51
CA LYS A 519 7.73 38.50 8.25
C LYS A 519 7.27 37.39 7.29
N GLU A 520 6.31 36.61 7.74
CA GLU A 520 5.69 35.59 6.91
C GLU A 520 4.81 36.24 5.83
N ARG A 521 4.91 35.74 4.60
CA ARG A 521 4.13 36.22 3.44
C ARG A 521 3.84 35.07 2.48
N TRP A 522 2.68 35.13 1.86
CA TRP A 522 2.37 34.32 0.69
C TRP A 522 2.86 35.01 -0.58
N ILE A 523 3.50 34.23 -1.46
CA ILE A 523 3.81 34.64 -2.83
C ILE A 523 3.27 33.54 -3.78
N THR A 524 2.94 33.94 -5.01
CA THR A 524 2.42 33.01 -6.04
C THR A 524 3.31 33.09 -7.29
N PRO A 525 4.51 32.50 -7.24
CA PRO A 525 5.40 32.48 -8.40
C PRO A 525 4.83 31.59 -9.50
N THR A 526 5.18 31.91 -10.75
CA THR A 526 4.98 31.07 -11.92
C THR A 526 6.33 30.71 -12.53
N THR A 527 6.37 30.06 -13.67
CA THR A 527 7.60 29.79 -14.42
C THR A 527 8.22 31.05 -15.05
N ARG A 528 7.56 32.21 -14.92
CA ARG A 528 8.07 33.52 -15.39
C ARG A 528 8.53 34.35 -14.22
N TRP A 529 9.56 35.16 -14.44
CA TRP A 529 10.04 36.11 -13.44
C TRP A 529 8.95 37.10 -13.03
N ALA A 530 8.72 37.22 -11.74
CA ALA A 530 7.79 38.19 -11.14
C ALA A 530 8.46 38.91 -9.97
N GLY A 531 8.13 40.18 -9.78
CA GLY A 531 8.71 41.01 -8.71
C GLY A 531 7.88 40.92 -7.42
N VAL A 532 8.54 40.67 -6.31
CA VAL A 532 7.99 40.79 -4.95
C VAL A 532 8.59 42.05 -4.31
N LYS A 533 7.72 42.95 -3.80
CA LYS A 533 8.16 44.15 -3.12
C LYS A 533 8.84 43.82 -1.80
N ILE A 534 10.02 44.36 -1.56
CA ILE A 534 10.79 44.21 -0.33
C ILE A 534 11.15 45.59 0.23
N ASP A 535 11.29 45.69 1.54
CA ASP A 535 11.53 46.97 2.22
C ASP A 535 13.04 47.32 2.30
N LYS A 536 13.90 46.29 2.35
CA LYS A 536 15.35 46.42 2.46
C LYS A 536 16.06 45.98 1.19
N ALA A 537 17.25 46.53 0.94
CA ALA A 537 18.09 46.11 -0.18
C ALA A 537 18.65 44.69 -0.01
N ASN A 538 18.91 44.27 1.22
CA ASN A 538 19.42 42.94 1.58
C ASN A 538 18.52 42.32 2.66
N PRO A 539 17.33 41.80 2.31
CA PRO A 539 16.46 41.16 3.27
C PRO A 539 16.95 39.75 3.60
N SER A 540 16.65 39.29 4.82
CA SER A 540 16.69 37.84 5.08
C SER A 540 15.56 37.15 4.30
N PHE A 541 15.87 36.02 3.68
CA PHE A 541 14.88 35.24 2.92
C PHE A 541 14.97 33.77 3.24
N SER A 542 13.83 33.16 3.48
CA SER A 542 13.70 31.71 3.57
C SER A 542 12.31 31.26 3.16
N VAL A 543 12.22 30.04 2.68
CA VAL A 543 10.96 29.37 2.37
C VAL A 543 10.51 28.57 3.61
N ASP A 544 9.21 28.46 3.84
CA ASP A 544 8.67 27.56 4.87
C ASP A 544 9.13 26.12 4.59
N LYS A 545 9.79 25.53 5.58
CA LYS A 545 10.41 24.21 5.49
C LYS A 545 9.41 23.08 5.24
N ASN A 546 8.12 23.31 5.44
CA ASN A 546 7.08 22.30 5.22
C ASN A 546 6.70 22.13 3.75
N PHE A 547 7.08 23.07 2.87
CA PHE A 547 6.98 22.85 1.42
C PHE A 547 8.13 21.96 0.93
N TYR A 548 7.82 20.97 0.12
CA TYR A 548 8.82 20.10 -0.50
C TYR A 548 9.30 20.70 -1.81
N VAL A 549 10.23 21.63 -1.72
CA VAL A 549 10.83 22.37 -2.83
C VAL A 549 12.32 22.61 -2.56
N SER A 550 13.06 22.97 -3.60
CA SER A 550 14.39 23.55 -3.47
C SER A 550 14.37 25.06 -3.72
N THR A 551 15.43 25.77 -3.31
CA THR A 551 15.60 27.20 -3.51
C THR A 551 16.98 27.51 -4.09
N LEU A 552 17.07 28.49 -4.98
CA LEU A 552 18.32 28.91 -5.60
C LEU A 552 18.38 30.44 -5.73
N ASN A 553 19.39 31.05 -5.09
CA ASN A 553 19.75 32.42 -5.39
C ASN A 553 20.60 32.48 -6.67
N VAL A 554 20.03 32.96 -7.77
CA VAL A 554 20.69 32.92 -9.10
C VAL A 554 21.77 33.99 -9.31
N MET A 555 21.88 34.99 -8.42
CA MET A 555 22.94 35.98 -8.50
C MET A 555 24.13 35.68 -7.56
N GLY A 556 23.98 34.70 -6.68
CA GLY A 556 25.01 34.38 -5.68
C GLY A 556 25.32 35.55 -4.72
N ASN A 557 25.57 35.26 -3.46
CA ASN A 557 26.36 36.21 -2.62
C ASN A 557 27.73 35.63 -2.43
#